data_c57675e612433821efdb95b567a59939
#
_entry.id   c57675e612433821efdb95b567a59939
#
_cell.length_a   1.000
_cell.length_b   1.000
_cell.length_c   1.000
_cell.angle_alpha   90.00
_cell.angle_beta   90.00
_cell.angle_gamma   90.00
#
_symmetry.space_group_name_H-M   'P 1'
#
loop_
_entity.id
_entity.type
_entity.pdbx_description
1 polymer ?
#
loop_
_entity_poly.entity_id
_entity_poly.type
_entity_poly.pdbx_seq_one_letter_code
_entity_poly.pdbx_strand_id
1 'polypeptide(L)'
;MSYELKRRDFLLLAAASGAAFTGFAGSSYGLPSAGNRQSAMPPWHPPLDGSFADDDATLEEAETDQGGIIRRRPRAVLRPRSIEDVVRIARYANQNRIAVATRGRGHSAYGQTLAAGGIVIDSSTLANVVSVEGNAMEVEAGASLEAVYRAAFEAGCTLPVTTGCTMLSVGGWIGVGGVGVESPWCGAFTDQVSELQVVTGDGRLVTCSETREAELFEMMLAGMGQCGIIVRATLRLIPAFGQVTWRTITYEALEPFLDDQRRLAADDRFNSLWSAIFRQQGIWRYRLTVGRFGRIEEDTDPLALMGPVSRGRVSDPVRRTSAEIVAATFGRPLPARARTAQSSSPAPVPAGSTLVSRPALALYLPASAARAVIAPLLASPRDSAGITTIECVAQNTQRFRRQLFRLPNEEQIFTCWMLRTAYRDSGPGLAEQLEANAKFLERALALGAKRYPPFGGVTTPADWRAHYGENIYRRFAAAKRKYDERSILSPGANIFG
;
A
#
# COMPACT_ATOMS: atom_id res chain seq x y z
N MET A 1 15.66 -22.93 -28.66
CA MET A 1 14.78 -21.78 -28.96
C MET A 1 14.91 -20.81 -27.80
N SER A 2 15.75 -19.78 -28.01
CA SER A 2 16.02 -18.71 -27.03
C SER A 2 14.76 -17.84 -26.90
N TYR A 3 14.12 -17.85 -25.75
CA TYR A 3 13.13 -16.85 -25.41
C TYR A 3 13.87 -15.55 -25.03
N GLU A 4 14.03 -14.64 -26.00
CA GLU A 4 14.33 -13.25 -25.69
C GLU A 4 13.20 -12.71 -24.81
N LEU A 5 13.52 -12.43 -23.54
CA LEU A 5 12.71 -11.61 -22.66
C LEU A 5 12.56 -10.23 -23.29
N LYS A 6 11.45 -9.99 -23.96
CA LYS A 6 11.17 -8.71 -24.60
C LYS A 6 11.16 -7.61 -23.52
N ARG A 7 11.58 -6.42 -23.91
CA ARG A 7 11.59 -5.16 -23.13
C ARG A 7 10.32 -4.94 -22.28
N ARG A 8 9.23 -5.61 -22.64
CA ARG A 8 7.92 -5.65 -21.97
C ARG A 8 7.93 -6.47 -20.67
N ASP A 9 8.73 -7.52 -20.59
CA ASP A 9 8.77 -8.42 -19.42
C ASP A 9 9.64 -7.86 -18.29
N PHE A 10 10.55 -6.95 -18.62
CA PHE A 10 11.37 -6.23 -17.63
C PHE A 10 10.59 -5.10 -16.92
N LEU A 11 9.74 -4.38 -17.64
CA LEU A 11 8.78 -3.43 -17.02
C LEU A 11 7.84 -4.13 -16.04
N LEU A 12 7.60 -5.42 -16.24
CA LEU A 12 6.88 -6.30 -15.33
C LEU A 12 7.69 -6.64 -14.07
N LEU A 13 9.00 -6.67 -14.13
CA LEU A 13 9.87 -7.02 -13.00
C LEU A 13 10.11 -5.82 -12.07
N ALA A 14 10.33 -4.62 -12.60
CA ALA A 14 10.46 -3.40 -11.81
C ALA A 14 9.09 -2.87 -11.30
N ALA A 15 8.01 -3.18 -12.02
CA ALA A 15 6.64 -2.82 -11.65
C ALA A 15 5.92 -3.89 -10.81
N ALA A 16 6.50 -5.06 -10.63
CA ALA A 16 5.85 -6.20 -10.00
C ALA A 16 5.86 -6.14 -8.47
N SER A 17 6.52 -5.18 -7.86
CA SER A 17 6.40 -4.86 -6.43
C SER A 17 5.22 -3.94 -6.12
N GLY A 18 4.47 -3.49 -7.11
CA GLY A 18 3.30 -2.66 -6.95
C GLY A 18 2.13 -3.21 -7.75
N ALA A 19 1.14 -3.73 -7.04
CA ALA A 19 -0.10 -4.16 -7.64
C ALA A 19 -0.79 -3.02 -8.39
N ALA A 20 -1.12 -3.35 -9.57
CA ALA A 20 -1.57 -2.48 -10.59
C ALA A 20 -3.05 -2.16 -10.61
N PHE A 21 -3.44 -0.93 -10.87
CA PHE A 21 -4.83 -0.53 -11.05
C PHE A 21 -5.05 0.60 -12.07
N THR A 22 -5.88 0.34 -13.08
CA THR A 22 -6.37 1.36 -14.03
C THR A 22 -7.77 1.82 -13.66
N GLY A 23 -8.03 3.11 -13.70
CA GLY A 23 -9.32 3.70 -13.43
C GLY A 23 -10.31 3.56 -14.56
N PHE A 24 -11.59 3.60 -14.21
CA PHE A 24 -12.67 4.01 -15.11
C PHE A 24 -13.79 4.68 -14.32
N ALA A 25 -14.36 5.70 -14.94
CA ALA A 25 -15.53 6.39 -14.43
C ALA A 25 -16.79 5.54 -14.66
N GLY A 26 -17.63 5.51 -13.67
CA GLY A 26 -19.06 5.48 -13.78
C GLY A 26 -19.78 4.16 -13.98
N SER A 27 -20.52 3.77 -13.03
CA SER A 27 -21.96 3.57 -12.99
C SER A 27 -22.37 2.86 -11.71
N SER A 28 -23.28 3.48 -11.01
CA SER A 28 -23.79 3.13 -9.71
C SER A 28 -24.68 1.90 -9.74
N TYR A 29 -24.46 0.95 -8.84
CA TYR A 29 -25.52 0.12 -8.30
C TYR A 29 -25.73 0.48 -6.83
N GLY A 30 -26.90 1.06 -6.54
CA GLY A 30 -27.31 1.45 -5.21
C GLY A 30 -27.66 0.24 -4.36
N LEU A 31 -27.03 0.16 -3.20
CA LEU A 31 -27.68 -0.40 -2.02
C LEU A 31 -28.53 0.72 -1.39
N PRO A 32 -29.64 0.44 -0.70
CA PRO A 32 -30.55 1.48 -0.24
C PRO A 32 -29.81 2.44 0.70
N SER A 33 -29.79 3.70 0.32
CA SER A 33 -29.27 4.80 1.14
C SER A 33 -30.17 4.96 2.36
N ALA A 34 -29.63 4.78 3.56
CA ALA A 34 -30.21 5.38 4.74
C ALA A 34 -30.31 6.89 4.47
N GLY A 35 -31.53 7.40 4.48
CA GLY A 35 -31.84 8.79 4.14
C GLY A 35 -31.01 9.76 4.97
N ASN A 36 -30.05 10.37 4.35
CA ASN A 36 -29.18 11.36 4.95
C ASN A 36 -29.88 12.72 4.83
N ARG A 37 -30.41 13.24 5.93
CA ARG A 37 -30.74 14.67 6.03
C ARG A 37 -29.40 15.41 5.88
N GLN A 38 -29.16 15.96 4.71
CA GLN A 38 -28.07 16.92 4.49
C GLN A 38 -28.32 18.09 5.45
N SER A 39 -27.62 18.10 6.59
CA SER A 39 -27.50 19.34 7.36
C SER A 39 -26.66 20.28 6.50
N ALA A 40 -27.27 21.40 6.08
CA ALA A 40 -26.55 22.44 5.34
C ALA A 40 -25.26 22.78 6.07
N MET A 41 -24.14 22.89 5.32
CA MET A 41 -22.90 23.41 5.89
C MET A 41 -23.19 24.78 6.53
N PRO A 42 -22.59 25.07 7.70
CA PRO A 42 -22.58 26.45 8.17
C PRO A 42 -22.12 27.34 7.00
N PRO A 43 -22.71 28.51 6.78
CA PRO A 43 -22.43 29.35 5.60
C PRO A 43 -21.00 29.89 5.54
N TRP A 44 -20.11 29.38 6.35
CA TRP A 44 -18.76 29.90 6.52
C TRP A 44 -17.74 28.78 6.80
N HIS A 45 -16.67 28.75 6.05
CA HIS A 45 -15.44 28.02 6.32
C HIS A 45 -14.28 29.03 6.49
N PRO A 46 -13.18 28.67 7.17
CA PRO A 46 -12.04 29.59 7.33
C PRO A 46 -11.47 29.98 5.95
N PRO A 47 -10.83 31.17 5.85
CA PRO A 47 -10.07 31.49 4.66
C PRO A 47 -8.96 30.46 4.44
N LEU A 48 -8.81 29.98 3.19
CA LEU A 48 -7.88 28.95 2.77
C LEU A 48 -7.08 29.43 1.57
N ASP A 49 -5.84 28.99 1.46
CA ASP A 49 -4.97 29.27 0.30
C ASP A 49 -5.27 28.32 -0.85
N GLY A 50 -5.73 27.11 -0.55
CA GLY A 50 -6.13 26.06 -1.47
C GLY A 50 -7.60 26.14 -1.90
N SER A 51 -8.08 25.12 -2.60
CA SER A 51 -9.47 25.02 -3.02
C SER A 51 -10.29 24.18 -2.03
N PHE A 52 -11.49 24.66 -1.71
CA PHE A 52 -12.48 23.93 -0.92
C PHE A 52 -13.76 23.85 -1.75
N ALA A 53 -14.10 22.65 -2.19
CA ALA A 53 -15.12 22.42 -3.20
C ALA A 53 -16.17 21.43 -2.69
N ASP A 54 -17.44 21.68 -3.07
CA ASP A 54 -18.62 20.88 -2.76
C ASP A 54 -19.49 20.59 -3.99
N ASP A 55 -18.95 20.83 -5.20
CA ASP A 55 -19.62 20.50 -6.44
C ASP A 55 -19.71 18.98 -6.66
N ASP A 56 -20.76 18.57 -7.38
CA ASP A 56 -21.09 17.14 -7.57
C ASP A 56 -19.93 16.34 -8.17
N ALA A 57 -19.20 16.86 -9.13
CA ALA A 57 -18.10 16.15 -9.78
C ALA A 57 -16.94 15.90 -8.81
N THR A 58 -16.57 16.89 -8.00
CA THR A 58 -15.54 16.77 -6.97
C THR A 58 -15.94 15.78 -5.87
N LEU A 59 -17.20 15.82 -5.44
CA LEU A 59 -17.70 14.90 -4.41
C LEU A 59 -17.80 13.48 -4.93
N GLU A 60 -18.20 13.24 -6.18
CA GLU A 60 -18.27 11.93 -6.81
C GLU A 60 -16.87 11.29 -6.92
N GLU A 61 -15.84 12.06 -7.27
CA GLU A 61 -14.45 11.60 -7.29
C GLU A 61 -13.98 11.16 -5.90
N ALA A 62 -14.41 11.85 -4.85
CA ALA A 62 -13.97 11.64 -3.47
C ALA A 62 -14.80 10.60 -2.69
N GLU A 63 -15.97 10.16 -3.19
CA GLU A 63 -16.88 9.28 -2.44
C GLU A 63 -16.51 7.79 -2.51
N THR A 64 -15.51 7.42 -3.33
CA THR A 64 -15.02 6.04 -3.43
C THR A 64 -13.50 5.99 -3.41
N ASP A 65 -12.95 4.89 -2.97
CA ASP A 65 -11.53 4.57 -3.09
C ASP A 65 -11.28 3.65 -4.30
N GLN A 66 -10.03 3.20 -4.45
CA GLN A 66 -9.64 2.37 -5.59
C GLN A 66 -10.34 1.01 -5.63
N GLY A 67 -10.71 0.45 -4.49
CA GLY A 67 -11.46 -0.80 -4.46
C GLY A 67 -12.83 -0.67 -5.11
N GLY A 68 -13.44 0.51 -5.05
CA GLY A 68 -14.78 0.73 -5.58
C GLY A 68 -15.86 -0.08 -4.90
N ILE A 69 -15.59 -0.59 -3.69
CA ILE A 69 -16.49 -1.48 -2.93
C ILE A 69 -17.42 -0.66 -2.06
N ILE A 70 -16.90 0.37 -1.42
CA ILE A 70 -17.62 1.23 -0.48
C ILE A 70 -17.72 2.64 -1.06
N ARG A 71 -18.92 3.22 -0.95
CA ARG A 71 -19.18 4.61 -1.32
C ARG A 71 -19.64 5.38 -0.09
N ARG A 72 -18.98 6.51 0.17
CA ARG A 72 -19.31 7.44 1.26
C ARG A 72 -19.11 8.86 0.78
N ARG A 73 -20.19 9.50 0.34
CA ARG A 73 -20.13 10.86 -0.20
C ARG A 73 -19.75 11.85 0.88
N PRO A 74 -18.64 12.59 0.71
CA PRO A 74 -18.29 13.69 1.62
C PRO A 74 -19.20 14.90 1.37
N ARG A 75 -19.13 15.91 2.23
CA ARG A 75 -19.80 17.20 2.01
C ARG A 75 -18.91 18.22 1.30
N ALA A 76 -17.59 18.06 1.43
CA ALA A 76 -16.64 18.92 0.76
C ALA A 76 -15.28 18.22 0.63
N VAL A 77 -14.47 18.71 -0.31
CA VAL A 77 -13.09 18.30 -0.52
C VAL A 77 -12.17 19.53 -0.40
N LEU A 78 -11.18 19.45 0.49
CA LEU A 78 -10.09 20.40 0.55
C LEU A 78 -8.92 19.90 -0.31
N ARG A 79 -8.43 20.72 -1.23
CA ARG A 79 -7.12 20.56 -1.88
C ARG A 79 -6.19 21.67 -1.35
N PRO A 80 -5.41 21.39 -0.28
CA PRO A 80 -4.62 22.40 0.41
C PRO A 80 -3.47 22.90 -0.48
N ARG A 81 -3.11 24.18 -0.34
CA ARG A 81 -1.87 24.75 -0.93
C ARG A 81 -0.80 25.02 0.12
N SER A 82 -1.17 24.97 1.38
CA SER A 82 -0.27 25.17 2.52
C SER A 82 -0.60 24.20 3.66
N ILE A 83 0.36 23.96 4.54
CA ILE A 83 0.13 23.21 5.80
C ILE A 83 -0.89 23.96 6.66
N GLU A 84 -0.90 25.27 6.61
CA GLU A 84 -1.85 26.09 7.35
C GLU A 84 -3.30 25.85 6.93
N ASP A 85 -3.58 25.53 5.68
CA ASP A 85 -4.91 25.10 5.24
C ASP A 85 -5.39 23.86 6.00
N VAL A 86 -4.48 22.87 6.18
CA VAL A 86 -4.80 21.66 6.93
C VAL A 86 -5.05 21.98 8.40
N VAL A 87 -4.24 22.86 9.00
CA VAL A 87 -4.43 23.35 10.38
C VAL A 87 -5.79 24.02 10.55
N ARG A 88 -6.13 24.96 9.66
CA ARG A 88 -7.39 25.72 9.71
C ARG A 88 -8.60 24.81 9.55
N ILE A 89 -8.55 23.88 8.59
CA ILE A 89 -9.69 22.98 8.35
C ILE A 89 -9.84 21.93 9.47
N ALA A 90 -8.75 21.42 10.04
CA ALA A 90 -8.81 20.51 11.18
C ALA A 90 -9.41 21.20 12.41
N ARG A 91 -9.00 22.45 12.69
CA ARG A 91 -9.55 23.26 13.78
C ARG A 91 -11.05 23.56 13.57
N TYR A 92 -11.44 23.95 12.35
CA TYR A 92 -12.83 24.17 11.97
C TYR A 92 -13.67 22.89 12.12
N ALA A 93 -13.18 21.76 11.60
CA ALA A 93 -13.85 20.49 11.69
C ALA A 93 -14.02 20.02 13.14
N ASN A 94 -12.99 20.22 13.96
CA ASN A 94 -13.06 19.94 15.39
C ASN A 94 -14.16 20.76 16.07
N GLN A 95 -14.18 22.08 15.87
CA GLN A 95 -15.19 22.97 16.47
C GLN A 95 -16.62 22.57 16.09
N ASN A 96 -16.83 22.14 14.86
CA ASN A 96 -18.13 21.80 14.30
C ASN A 96 -18.47 20.29 14.36
N ARG A 97 -17.59 19.45 14.93
CA ARG A 97 -17.73 17.99 15.00
C ARG A 97 -17.91 17.34 13.62
N ILE A 98 -17.19 17.83 12.63
CA ILE A 98 -17.23 17.32 11.26
C ILE A 98 -16.14 16.25 11.11
N ALA A 99 -16.52 15.09 10.60
CA ALA A 99 -15.55 14.03 10.31
C ALA A 99 -14.57 14.45 9.20
N VAL A 100 -13.29 14.07 9.34
CA VAL A 100 -12.23 14.38 8.38
C VAL A 100 -11.51 13.09 7.97
N ALA A 101 -11.40 12.84 6.68
CA ALA A 101 -10.54 11.80 6.15
C ALA A 101 -9.43 12.42 5.29
N THR A 102 -8.21 11.95 5.45
CA THR A 102 -7.10 12.32 4.55
C THR A 102 -6.99 11.29 3.44
N ARG A 103 -6.91 11.77 2.22
CA ARG A 103 -6.74 10.98 1.01
C ARG A 103 -5.48 11.40 0.29
N GLY A 104 -4.55 10.48 0.06
CA GLY A 104 -3.46 10.63 -0.89
C GLY A 104 -3.94 10.26 -2.30
N ARG A 105 -3.52 9.10 -2.81
CA ARG A 105 -3.98 8.58 -4.11
C ARG A 105 -5.23 7.69 -4.03
N GLY A 106 -5.85 7.55 -2.85
CA GLY A 106 -7.02 6.72 -2.66
C GLY A 106 -6.78 5.23 -2.90
N HIS A 107 -5.56 4.74 -2.66
CA HIS A 107 -5.14 3.36 -2.93
C HIS A 107 -5.55 2.37 -1.83
N SER A 108 -6.66 2.58 -1.16
CA SER A 108 -7.32 1.63 -0.29
C SER A 108 -8.48 0.93 -1.01
N ALA A 109 -8.98 -0.17 -0.46
CA ALA A 109 -10.04 -0.93 -1.11
C ALA A 109 -11.36 -0.96 -0.35
N TYR A 110 -11.37 -0.64 0.95
CA TYR A 110 -12.52 -0.83 1.81
C TYR A 110 -12.97 0.44 2.52
N GLY A 111 -12.76 1.60 1.89
CA GLY A 111 -13.31 2.88 2.35
C GLY A 111 -12.52 3.57 3.45
N GLN A 112 -11.25 3.21 3.70
CA GLN A 112 -10.45 3.78 4.78
C GLN A 112 -10.20 5.29 4.63
N THR A 113 -10.19 5.80 3.41
CA THR A 113 -9.94 7.22 3.09
C THR A 113 -11.23 8.03 2.87
N LEU A 114 -12.38 7.50 3.27
CA LEU A 114 -13.69 8.08 3.03
C LEU A 114 -14.31 8.65 4.32
N ALA A 115 -15.08 9.75 4.19
CA ALA A 115 -15.81 10.39 5.27
C ALA A 115 -17.23 10.72 4.83
N ALA A 116 -18.24 9.91 5.23
CA ALA A 116 -19.64 10.16 4.91
C ALA A 116 -20.11 11.49 5.54
N GLY A 117 -20.57 12.44 4.72
CA GLY A 117 -21.00 13.76 5.16
C GLY A 117 -19.90 14.61 5.84
N GLY A 118 -18.64 14.16 5.78
CA GLY A 118 -17.47 14.83 6.33
C GLY A 118 -16.67 15.60 5.28
N ILE A 119 -15.46 15.97 5.63
CA ILE A 119 -14.49 16.64 4.74
C ILE A 119 -13.42 15.64 4.34
N VAL A 120 -13.14 15.52 3.05
CA VAL A 120 -11.95 14.82 2.55
C VAL A 120 -10.85 15.84 2.27
N ILE A 121 -9.68 15.62 2.86
CA ILE A 121 -8.46 16.36 2.55
C ILE A 121 -7.69 15.58 1.48
N ASP A 122 -7.69 16.06 0.25
CA ASP A 122 -6.87 15.55 -0.84
C ASP A 122 -5.45 16.11 -0.69
N SER A 123 -4.59 15.34 -0.02
CA SER A 123 -3.22 15.74 0.27
C SER A 123 -2.30 15.72 -0.95
N SER A 124 -2.76 15.29 -2.12
CA SER A 124 -1.95 15.18 -3.33
C SER A 124 -1.42 16.53 -3.85
N THR A 125 -1.94 17.62 -3.32
CA THR A 125 -1.50 19.00 -3.61
C THR A 125 -0.34 19.49 -2.74
N LEU A 126 -0.10 18.86 -1.56
CA LEU A 126 1.10 19.05 -0.74
C LEU A 126 2.15 18.02 -1.15
N ALA A 127 2.85 18.28 -2.27
CA ALA A 127 3.63 17.23 -2.98
C ALA A 127 5.10 17.61 -3.23
N ASN A 128 5.64 18.58 -2.52
CA ASN A 128 7.02 19.01 -2.71
C ASN A 128 8.02 18.05 -2.05
N VAL A 129 9.15 17.79 -2.72
CA VAL A 129 10.38 17.39 -2.07
C VAL A 129 11.02 18.68 -1.55
N VAL A 130 11.11 18.81 -0.23
CA VAL A 130 11.52 20.08 0.42
C VAL A 130 13.04 20.21 0.44
N SER A 131 13.73 19.15 0.86
CA SER A 131 15.19 19.10 0.84
C SER A 131 15.70 17.67 0.73
N VAL A 132 16.95 17.54 0.23
CA VAL A 132 17.74 16.30 0.29
C VAL A 132 19.10 16.67 0.84
N GLU A 133 19.41 16.24 2.06
CA GLU A 133 20.65 16.58 2.77
C GLU A 133 21.31 15.33 3.34
N GLY A 134 22.47 14.97 2.78
CA GLY A 134 23.18 13.77 3.18
C GLY A 134 22.34 12.50 2.99
N ASN A 135 22.02 11.83 4.08
CA ASN A 135 21.21 10.61 4.09
C ASN A 135 19.75 10.84 4.56
N ALA A 136 19.25 12.07 4.46
CA ALA A 136 17.91 12.45 4.83
C ALA A 136 17.20 13.23 3.72
N MET A 137 15.90 13.02 3.58
CA MET A 137 15.04 13.75 2.65
C MET A 137 13.80 14.22 3.40
N GLU A 138 13.54 15.52 3.36
CA GLU A 138 12.30 16.10 3.84
C GLU A 138 11.31 16.24 2.69
N VAL A 139 10.09 15.72 2.88
CA VAL A 139 9.05 15.69 1.84
C VAL A 139 7.67 15.96 2.39
N GLU A 140 6.82 16.62 1.62
CA GLU A 140 5.40 16.76 1.93
C GLU A 140 4.66 15.44 1.74
N ALA A 141 3.64 15.21 2.57
CA ALA A 141 2.95 13.91 2.66
C ALA A 141 2.24 13.46 1.38
N GLY A 142 1.85 14.40 0.52
CA GLY A 142 1.21 14.12 -0.77
C GLY A 142 2.18 13.83 -1.90
N ALA A 143 3.50 14.00 -1.71
CA ALA A 143 4.51 13.68 -2.70
C ALA A 143 4.38 12.21 -3.14
N SER A 144 4.46 11.97 -4.46
CA SER A 144 4.47 10.61 -4.98
C SER A 144 5.82 9.95 -4.73
N LEU A 145 5.83 8.63 -4.55
CA LEU A 145 7.08 7.88 -4.44
C LEU A 145 7.93 8.01 -5.70
N GLU A 146 7.31 8.23 -6.87
CA GLU A 146 8.02 8.54 -8.10
C GLU A 146 8.89 9.82 -7.94
N ALA A 147 8.30 10.90 -7.42
CA ALA A 147 9.03 12.15 -7.19
C ALA A 147 10.15 11.97 -6.16
N VAL A 148 9.87 11.20 -5.10
CA VAL A 148 10.85 10.86 -4.05
C VAL A 148 12.01 10.05 -4.60
N TYR A 149 11.76 9.00 -5.36
CA TYR A 149 12.82 8.16 -5.96
C TYR A 149 13.69 8.97 -6.93
N ARG A 150 13.06 9.82 -7.74
CA ARG A 150 13.77 10.68 -8.69
C ARG A 150 14.72 11.63 -7.94
N ALA A 151 14.20 12.36 -6.97
CA ALA A 151 15.02 13.31 -6.19
C ALA A 151 16.13 12.62 -5.38
N ALA A 152 15.85 11.45 -4.78
CA ALA A 152 16.86 10.66 -4.10
C ALA A 152 17.96 10.24 -5.06
N PHE A 153 17.59 9.73 -6.23
CA PHE A 153 18.55 9.26 -7.23
C PHE A 153 19.41 10.41 -7.80
N GLU A 154 18.82 11.57 -8.07
CA GLU A 154 19.55 12.78 -8.50
C GLU A 154 20.58 13.22 -7.46
N ALA A 155 20.33 12.93 -6.16
CA ALA A 155 21.27 13.16 -5.07
C ALA A 155 22.26 11.99 -4.82
N GLY A 156 22.30 10.99 -5.71
CA GLY A 156 23.16 9.80 -5.56
C GLY A 156 22.71 8.82 -4.48
N CYS A 157 21.45 8.91 -4.07
CA CYS A 157 20.83 8.11 -3.01
C CYS A 157 19.62 7.30 -3.50
N THR A 158 19.11 6.43 -2.65
CA THR A 158 17.83 5.73 -2.83
C THR A 158 17.15 5.50 -1.47
N LEU A 159 15.88 5.09 -1.49
CA LEU A 159 15.20 4.62 -0.28
C LEU A 159 15.64 3.18 0.05
N PRO A 160 15.75 2.83 1.34
CA PRO A 160 16.02 1.44 1.76
C PRO A 160 14.91 0.45 1.40
N VAL A 161 13.67 0.94 1.30
CA VAL A 161 12.50 0.13 0.92
C VAL A 161 11.79 0.84 -0.23
N THR A 162 11.57 0.10 -1.33
CA THR A 162 10.93 0.61 -2.54
C THR A 162 9.70 -0.21 -2.92
N THR A 163 8.78 0.40 -3.67
CA THR A 163 7.62 -0.29 -4.24
C THR A 163 7.49 0.03 -5.72
N GLY A 164 6.99 -0.93 -6.49
CA GLY A 164 6.65 -0.69 -7.90
C GLY A 164 5.41 0.19 -8.11
N CYS A 165 4.61 0.42 -7.07
CA CYS A 165 3.49 1.36 -7.12
C CYS A 165 3.97 2.79 -6.81
N THR A 166 4.71 3.39 -7.75
CA THR A 166 5.38 4.68 -7.58
C THR A 166 4.43 5.87 -7.44
N MET A 167 3.15 5.68 -7.75
CA MET A 167 2.12 6.71 -7.60
C MET A 167 1.65 6.93 -6.16
N LEU A 168 1.92 6.00 -5.23
CA LEU A 168 1.53 6.14 -3.84
C LEU A 168 2.09 7.44 -3.26
N SER A 169 1.31 8.07 -2.38
CA SER A 169 1.79 9.22 -1.61
C SER A 169 2.60 8.76 -0.40
N VAL A 170 3.60 9.54 -0.02
CA VAL A 170 4.44 9.30 1.16
C VAL A 170 3.58 9.13 2.41
N GLY A 171 2.70 10.10 2.71
CA GLY A 171 1.85 10.05 3.90
C GLY A 171 0.89 8.86 3.91
N GLY A 172 0.34 8.50 2.75
CA GLY A 172 -0.51 7.32 2.62
C GLY A 172 0.25 6.02 2.89
N TRP A 173 1.48 5.89 2.37
CA TRP A 173 2.29 4.70 2.58
C TRP A 173 2.81 4.58 4.02
N ILE A 174 3.19 5.71 4.66
CA ILE A 174 3.49 5.77 6.10
C ILE A 174 2.26 5.35 6.92
N GLY A 175 1.08 5.84 6.57
CA GLY A 175 -0.16 5.56 7.31
C GLY A 175 -0.54 4.08 7.37
N VAL A 176 -0.06 3.25 6.44
CA VAL A 176 -0.36 1.80 6.38
C VAL A 176 0.86 0.91 6.64
N GLY A 177 2.05 1.49 6.85
CA GLY A 177 3.29 0.78 7.14
C GLY A 177 4.21 0.63 5.93
N GLY A 178 3.70 0.13 4.83
CA GLY A 178 4.43 -0.04 3.57
C GLY A 178 5.44 -1.19 3.56
N VAL A 179 5.32 -2.07 2.57
CA VAL A 179 6.29 -3.15 2.32
C VAL A 179 6.73 -3.11 0.86
N GLY A 180 7.97 -3.49 0.62
CA GLY A 180 8.59 -3.53 -0.69
C GLY A 180 9.44 -4.76 -0.91
N VAL A 181 10.15 -4.80 -2.02
CA VAL A 181 10.98 -5.95 -2.41
C VAL A 181 12.21 -6.13 -1.52
N GLU A 182 12.63 -5.07 -0.82
CA GLU A 182 13.75 -5.07 0.12
C GLU A 182 13.33 -5.33 1.57
N SER A 183 12.01 -5.39 1.83
CA SER A 183 11.47 -5.55 3.19
C SER A 183 11.95 -6.80 3.94
N PRO A 184 12.29 -7.93 3.30
CA PRO A 184 12.87 -9.07 4.01
C PRO A 184 14.13 -8.71 4.81
N TRP A 185 14.87 -7.68 4.40
CA TRP A 185 16.11 -7.22 5.02
C TRP A 185 16.02 -5.84 5.68
N CYS A 186 15.14 -4.97 5.17
CA CYS A 186 15.06 -3.56 5.59
C CYS A 186 13.83 -3.25 6.45
N GLY A 187 12.89 -4.19 6.63
CA GLY A 187 11.65 -3.94 7.36
C GLY A 187 10.62 -3.15 6.55
N ALA A 188 9.73 -2.42 7.23
CA ALA A 188 8.71 -1.61 6.59
C ALA A 188 9.24 -0.23 6.16
N PHE A 189 8.52 0.45 5.27
CA PHE A 189 8.79 1.84 4.93
C PHE A 189 8.74 2.76 6.14
N THR A 190 7.83 2.51 7.06
CA THR A 190 7.73 3.24 8.33
C THR A 190 8.98 3.10 9.22
N ASP A 191 9.79 2.07 9.05
CA ASP A 191 11.05 1.92 9.77
C ASP A 191 12.15 2.86 9.25
N GLN A 192 11.92 3.48 8.10
CA GLN A 192 12.82 4.42 7.44
C GLN A 192 12.45 5.89 7.70
N VAL A 193 11.35 6.14 8.44
CA VAL A 193 10.92 7.49 8.81
C VAL A 193 11.64 7.93 10.08
N SER A 194 12.24 9.11 10.06
CA SER A 194 12.96 9.67 11.22
C SER A 194 12.19 10.78 11.94
N GLU A 195 11.36 11.54 11.21
CA GLU A 195 10.56 12.62 11.77
C GLU A 195 9.26 12.81 10.98
N LEU A 196 8.22 13.28 11.65
CA LEU A 196 6.94 13.67 11.04
C LEU A 196 6.52 15.06 11.52
N GLN A 197 5.87 15.82 10.63
CA GLN A 197 5.02 16.94 11.01
C GLN A 197 3.56 16.49 10.85
N VAL A 198 2.80 16.66 11.92
CA VAL A 198 1.44 16.12 12.06
C VAL A 198 0.50 17.23 12.53
N VAL A 199 -0.65 17.35 11.90
CA VAL A 199 -1.76 18.18 12.41
C VAL A 199 -2.70 17.28 13.20
N THR A 200 -2.84 17.54 14.50
CA THR A 200 -3.73 16.79 15.42
C THR A 200 -5.21 17.13 15.17
N GLY A 201 -6.13 16.36 15.76
CA GLY A 201 -7.56 16.56 15.58
C GLY A 201 -8.07 17.93 16.05
N ASP A 202 -7.38 18.57 17.00
CA ASP A 202 -7.67 19.94 17.46
C ASP A 202 -6.97 21.04 16.63
N GLY A 203 -6.28 20.66 15.56
CA GLY A 203 -5.62 21.58 14.64
C GLY A 203 -4.29 22.16 15.13
N ARG A 204 -3.56 21.46 16.02
CA ARG A 204 -2.18 21.83 16.37
C ARG A 204 -1.21 21.18 15.38
N LEU A 205 -0.24 21.93 14.89
CA LEU A 205 0.90 21.41 14.15
C LEU A 205 1.98 20.95 15.14
N VAL A 206 2.33 19.67 15.09
CA VAL A 206 3.29 19.03 16.00
C VAL A 206 4.38 18.33 15.19
N THR A 207 5.65 18.60 15.53
CA THR A 207 6.79 17.82 15.03
C THR A 207 7.08 16.69 16.01
N CYS A 208 7.16 15.47 15.52
CA CYS A 208 7.38 14.27 16.33
C CYS A 208 8.42 13.31 15.70
N SER A 209 9.17 12.63 16.57
CA SER A 209 10.22 11.67 16.21
C SER A 209 10.36 10.60 17.31
N GLU A 210 11.30 9.70 17.17
CA GLU A 210 11.59 8.70 18.23
C GLU A 210 11.96 9.33 19.59
N THR A 211 12.46 10.58 19.59
CA THR A 211 12.92 11.28 20.81
C THR A 211 12.07 12.50 21.19
N ARG A 212 11.17 12.93 20.30
CA ARG A 212 10.29 14.09 20.49
C ARG A 212 8.85 13.69 20.23
N GLU A 213 7.93 13.93 21.16
CA GLU A 213 6.53 13.50 21.04
C GLU A 213 6.45 12.03 20.55
N ALA A 214 7.29 11.17 21.16
CA ALA A 214 7.55 9.79 20.71
C ALA A 214 6.27 8.94 20.68
N GLU A 215 5.31 9.20 21.57
CA GLU A 215 4.00 8.53 21.53
C GLU A 215 3.23 8.87 20.26
N LEU A 216 3.14 10.15 19.90
CA LEU A 216 2.46 10.57 18.67
C LEU A 216 3.15 9.98 17.45
N PHE A 217 4.49 10.06 17.41
CA PHE A 217 5.27 9.50 16.32
C PHE A 217 4.96 8.04 16.08
N GLU A 218 5.01 7.23 17.15
CA GLU A 218 4.75 5.79 17.05
C GLU A 218 3.29 5.48 16.63
N MET A 219 2.31 6.27 17.11
CA MET A 219 0.90 6.09 16.76
C MET A 219 0.52 6.61 15.37
N MET A 220 1.39 7.39 14.73
CA MET A 220 1.21 7.81 13.34
C MET A 220 1.74 6.79 12.34
N LEU A 221 2.77 6.02 12.71
CA LEU A 221 3.40 5.00 11.86
C LEU A 221 2.50 3.75 11.79
N ALA A 222 1.97 3.45 10.61
CA ALA A 222 0.95 2.43 10.37
C ALA A 222 -0.38 2.66 11.12
N GLY A 223 -0.63 3.87 11.62
CA GLY A 223 -1.80 4.24 12.43
C GLY A 223 -3.01 4.72 11.64
N MET A 224 -2.98 4.66 10.30
CA MET A 224 -4.07 5.04 9.40
C MET A 224 -4.67 6.43 9.68
N GLY A 225 -3.84 7.38 10.12
CA GLY A 225 -4.27 8.75 10.36
C GLY A 225 -5.22 8.94 11.56
N GLN A 226 -5.28 7.98 12.49
CA GLN A 226 -6.20 8.06 13.62
C GLN A 226 -5.84 9.15 14.63
N CYS A 227 -4.55 9.43 14.84
CA CYS A 227 -4.07 10.41 15.82
C CYS A 227 -3.68 11.76 15.20
N GLY A 228 -3.76 11.90 13.87
CA GLY A 228 -3.38 13.12 13.18
C GLY A 228 -3.34 12.99 11.68
N ILE A 229 -3.05 14.10 11.03
CA ILE A 229 -2.87 14.23 9.58
C ILE A 229 -1.39 14.47 9.33
N ILE A 230 -0.71 13.53 8.67
CA ILE A 230 0.69 13.71 8.26
C ILE A 230 0.71 14.78 7.17
N VAL A 231 1.49 15.83 7.37
CA VAL A 231 1.69 16.91 6.38
C VAL A 231 3.11 16.91 5.82
N ARG A 232 4.09 16.42 6.58
CA ARG A 232 5.48 16.32 6.18
C ARG A 232 6.17 15.14 6.84
N ALA A 233 7.18 14.57 6.19
CA ALA A 233 7.99 13.48 6.71
C ALA A 233 9.46 13.67 6.36
N THR A 234 10.36 13.24 7.25
CA THR A 234 11.79 13.08 6.97
C THR A 234 12.09 11.59 6.80
N LEU A 235 12.60 11.23 5.64
CA LEU A 235 12.91 9.86 5.22
C LEU A 235 14.43 9.63 5.26
N ARG A 236 14.85 8.46 5.74
CA ARG A 236 16.25 8.01 5.63
C ARG A 236 16.53 7.57 4.22
N LEU A 237 17.70 7.96 3.72
CA LEU A 237 18.25 7.54 2.45
C LEU A 237 19.48 6.67 2.67
N ILE A 238 19.78 5.85 1.67
CA ILE A 238 21.05 5.11 1.55
C ILE A 238 21.72 5.47 0.23
N PRO A 239 23.03 5.27 0.07
CA PRO A 239 23.69 5.45 -1.22
C PRO A 239 23.02 4.62 -2.31
N ALA A 240 22.83 5.19 -3.49
CA ALA A 240 22.32 4.46 -4.63
C ALA A 240 23.32 3.36 -5.02
N PHE A 241 22.80 2.19 -5.37
CA PHE A 241 23.62 1.11 -5.91
C PHE A 241 24.02 1.40 -7.36
N GLY A 242 25.16 0.86 -7.81
CA GLY A 242 25.62 1.01 -9.20
C GLY A 242 24.82 0.15 -10.17
N GLN A 243 24.57 -1.10 -9.79
CA GLN A 243 23.81 -2.07 -10.58
C GLN A 243 23.05 -3.07 -9.69
N VAL A 244 22.11 -3.74 -10.32
CA VAL A 244 21.44 -4.92 -9.74
C VAL A 244 21.39 -6.04 -10.78
N THR A 245 21.52 -7.27 -10.31
CA THR A 245 21.30 -8.46 -11.12
C THR A 245 20.20 -9.29 -10.49
N TRP A 246 19.16 -9.62 -11.27
CA TRP A 246 18.09 -10.50 -10.89
C TRP A 246 18.18 -11.85 -11.58
N ARG A 247 17.73 -12.89 -10.85
CA ARG A 247 17.41 -14.19 -11.39
C ARG A 247 15.94 -14.50 -11.08
N THR A 248 15.25 -15.08 -12.06
CA THR A 248 13.89 -15.56 -11.89
C THR A 248 13.90 -17.07 -11.83
N ILE A 249 13.20 -17.63 -10.84
CA ILE A 249 13.00 -19.04 -10.65
C ILE A 249 11.53 -19.35 -10.86
N THR A 250 11.22 -20.32 -11.70
CA THR A 250 9.86 -20.77 -11.95
C THR A 250 9.66 -22.16 -11.38
N TYR A 251 8.58 -22.36 -10.63
CA TYR A 251 8.22 -23.64 -10.01
C TYR A 251 6.87 -24.14 -10.53
N GLU A 252 6.67 -25.43 -10.46
CA GLU A 252 5.40 -26.10 -10.78
C GLU A 252 4.59 -26.50 -9.54
N ALA A 253 5.18 -26.40 -8.35
CA ALA A 253 4.56 -26.75 -7.08
C ALA A 253 4.72 -25.63 -6.03
N LEU A 254 3.75 -25.53 -5.14
CA LEU A 254 3.68 -24.49 -4.10
C LEU A 254 4.78 -24.67 -3.03
N GLU A 255 5.02 -25.90 -2.57
CA GLU A 255 5.95 -26.17 -1.46
C GLU A 255 7.39 -25.71 -1.75
N PRO A 256 8.06 -26.20 -2.82
CA PRO A 256 9.42 -25.78 -3.11
C PRO A 256 9.53 -24.27 -3.34
N PHE A 257 8.49 -23.64 -3.87
CA PHE A 257 8.40 -22.18 -4.03
C PHE A 257 8.38 -21.45 -2.67
N LEU A 258 7.62 -21.93 -1.69
CA LEU A 258 7.58 -21.33 -0.35
C LEU A 258 8.89 -21.56 0.41
N ASP A 259 9.47 -22.76 0.32
CA ASP A 259 10.68 -23.13 1.04
C ASP A 259 11.91 -22.35 0.55
N ASP A 260 12.08 -22.24 -0.78
CA ASP A 260 13.19 -21.47 -1.34
C ASP A 260 13.07 -19.97 -1.01
N GLN A 261 11.86 -19.41 -0.98
CA GLN A 261 11.67 -18.02 -0.55
C GLN A 261 12.13 -17.80 0.90
N ARG A 262 11.73 -18.68 1.81
CA ARG A 262 12.11 -18.59 3.23
C ARG A 262 13.62 -18.63 3.40
N ARG A 263 14.28 -19.56 2.69
CA ARG A 263 15.73 -19.70 2.71
C ARG A 263 16.44 -18.46 2.17
N LEU A 264 15.99 -17.93 1.02
CA LEU A 264 16.60 -16.77 0.39
C LEU A 264 16.32 -15.47 1.16
N ALA A 265 15.15 -15.31 1.75
CA ALA A 265 14.82 -14.15 2.60
C ALA A 265 15.65 -14.11 3.90
N ALA A 266 16.09 -15.28 4.41
CA ALA A 266 16.95 -15.36 5.58
C ALA A 266 18.44 -15.07 5.28
N ASP A 267 18.83 -14.97 4.02
CA ASP A 267 20.21 -14.76 3.62
C ASP A 267 20.48 -13.27 3.32
N ASP A 268 21.23 -12.62 4.20
CA ASP A 268 21.56 -11.19 4.14
C ASP A 268 22.46 -10.80 2.92
N ARG A 269 22.89 -11.77 2.11
CA ARG A 269 23.64 -11.50 0.88
C ARG A 269 22.77 -11.08 -0.29
N PHE A 270 21.44 -11.21 -0.17
CA PHE A 270 20.47 -10.72 -1.15
C PHE A 270 19.85 -9.40 -0.69
N ASN A 271 19.26 -8.66 -1.62
CA ASN A 271 18.72 -7.33 -1.34
C ASN A 271 17.32 -7.12 -1.88
N SER A 272 16.84 -8.01 -2.75
CA SER A 272 15.54 -7.87 -3.40
C SER A 272 14.89 -9.24 -3.57
N LEU A 273 13.65 -9.37 -3.12
CA LEU A 273 12.83 -10.58 -3.27
C LEU A 273 11.42 -10.18 -3.68
N TRP A 274 10.96 -10.77 -4.77
CA TRP A 274 9.59 -10.64 -5.22
C TRP A 274 9.05 -11.97 -5.72
N SER A 275 7.76 -12.20 -5.57
CA SER A 275 7.18 -13.44 -6.04
C SER A 275 5.73 -13.27 -6.50
N ALA A 276 5.29 -14.18 -7.36
CA ALA A 276 3.92 -14.22 -7.85
C ALA A 276 3.44 -15.66 -8.06
N ILE A 277 2.18 -15.90 -7.71
CA ILE A 277 1.40 -17.07 -8.09
C ILE A 277 0.38 -16.60 -9.13
N PHE A 278 0.38 -17.18 -10.31
CA PHE A 278 -0.46 -16.76 -11.42
C PHE A 278 -0.92 -17.95 -12.27
N ARG A 279 -1.94 -17.76 -13.08
CA ARG A 279 -2.37 -18.80 -14.05
C ARG A 279 -1.72 -18.60 -15.40
N GLN A 280 -1.20 -19.69 -15.94
CA GLN A 280 -0.71 -19.76 -17.31
C GLN A 280 -1.40 -20.97 -17.99
N GLN A 281 -2.16 -20.72 -19.03
CA GLN A 281 -2.95 -21.76 -19.72
C GLN A 281 -3.83 -22.58 -18.76
N GLY A 282 -4.47 -21.90 -17.78
CA GLY A 282 -5.34 -22.52 -16.79
C GLY A 282 -4.64 -23.19 -15.62
N ILE A 283 -3.32 -23.35 -15.64
CA ILE A 283 -2.51 -24.02 -14.63
C ILE A 283 -1.83 -22.99 -13.71
N TRP A 284 -1.79 -23.21 -12.40
CA TRP A 284 -1.05 -22.39 -11.48
C TRP A 284 0.45 -22.54 -11.69
N ARG A 285 1.14 -21.42 -11.75
CA ARG A 285 2.60 -21.30 -11.83
C ARG A 285 3.10 -20.40 -10.72
N TYR A 286 4.31 -20.63 -10.29
CA TYR A 286 4.92 -19.92 -9.18
C TYR A 286 6.23 -19.30 -9.67
N ARG A 287 6.40 -18.01 -9.44
CA ARG A 287 7.59 -17.26 -9.87
C ARG A 287 8.20 -16.58 -8.67
N LEU A 288 9.50 -16.75 -8.52
CA LEU A 288 10.31 -16.08 -7.53
C LEU A 288 11.42 -15.32 -8.24
N THR A 289 11.61 -14.05 -7.91
CA THR A 289 12.70 -13.24 -8.43
C THR A 289 13.55 -12.77 -7.26
N VAL A 290 14.83 -13.03 -7.31
CA VAL A 290 15.80 -12.65 -6.30
C VAL A 290 16.89 -11.78 -6.93
N GLY A 291 17.33 -10.75 -6.22
CA GLY A 291 18.30 -9.78 -6.73
C GLY A 291 19.39 -9.42 -5.73
N ARG A 292 20.55 -9.05 -6.27
CA ARG A 292 21.66 -8.44 -5.55
C ARG A 292 22.01 -7.09 -6.12
N PHE A 293 22.19 -6.14 -5.21
CA PHE A 293 22.67 -4.80 -5.50
C PHE A 293 24.19 -4.74 -5.27
N GLY A 294 24.90 -3.93 -6.04
CA GLY A 294 26.32 -3.73 -5.87
C GLY A 294 26.86 -2.58 -6.73
N ARG A 295 28.18 -2.43 -6.74
CA ARG A 295 28.88 -1.50 -7.64
C ARG A 295 28.86 -2.04 -9.06
N ILE A 296 29.13 -1.18 -10.04
CA ILE A 296 29.09 -1.57 -11.48
C ILE A 296 30.13 -2.67 -11.78
N GLU A 297 31.28 -2.64 -11.10
CA GLU A 297 32.40 -3.58 -11.32
C GLU A 297 32.24 -4.89 -10.55
N GLU A 298 31.27 -4.98 -9.63
CA GLU A 298 31.06 -6.16 -8.81
C GLU A 298 30.24 -7.21 -9.56
N ASP A 299 30.55 -8.49 -9.34
CA ASP A 299 29.66 -9.57 -9.75
C ASP A 299 28.47 -9.64 -8.79
N THR A 300 27.34 -9.14 -9.27
CA THR A 300 26.09 -9.14 -8.52
C THR A 300 25.17 -10.31 -8.89
N ASP A 301 25.64 -11.28 -9.69
CA ASP A 301 24.79 -12.43 -10.04
C ASP A 301 24.45 -13.25 -8.79
N PRO A 302 23.17 -13.38 -8.44
CA PRO A 302 22.75 -14.14 -7.27
C PRO A 302 22.99 -15.66 -7.40
N LEU A 303 23.21 -16.19 -8.62
CA LEU A 303 23.23 -17.64 -8.87
C LEU A 303 24.21 -18.41 -7.99
N ALA A 304 25.45 -17.91 -7.87
CA ALA A 304 26.48 -18.55 -7.07
C ALA A 304 26.15 -18.63 -5.56
N LEU A 305 25.31 -17.71 -5.08
CA LEU A 305 24.90 -17.63 -3.67
C LEU A 305 23.61 -18.37 -3.37
N MET A 306 22.77 -18.60 -4.37
CA MET A 306 21.46 -19.22 -4.18
C MET A 306 21.55 -20.67 -3.70
N GLY A 307 22.67 -21.36 -3.99
CA GLY A 307 22.78 -22.79 -3.76
C GLY A 307 21.78 -23.61 -4.60
N PRO A 308 21.58 -24.89 -4.28
CA PRO A 308 20.63 -25.71 -5.00
C PRO A 308 19.20 -25.16 -4.81
N VAL A 309 18.50 -24.98 -5.92
CA VAL A 309 17.08 -24.55 -5.96
C VAL A 309 16.21 -25.79 -6.00
N SER A 310 15.23 -25.84 -5.10
CA SER A 310 14.34 -27.00 -4.93
C SER A 310 13.39 -27.15 -6.13
N ARG A 311 13.74 -27.95 -7.14
CA ARG A 311 12.88 -28.25 -8.30
C ARG A 311 12.43 -27.00 -9.10
N GLY A 312 13.16 -25.90 -8.98
CA GLY A 312 12.89 -24.67 -9.75
C GLY A 312 13.73 -24.59 -11.01
N ARG A 313 13.19 -23.93 -12.05
CA ARG A 313 13.92 -23.61 -13.26
C ARG A 313 14.43 -22.16 -13.16
N VAL A 314 15.74 -21.99 -13.12
CA VAL A 314 16.38 -20.66 -13.03
C VAL A 314 16.56 -20.05 -14.43
N SER A 315 16.20 -18.76 -14.57
CA SER A 315 16.42 -18.01 -15.80
C SER A 315 17.86 -17.55 -15.98
N ASP A 316 18.18 -17.03 -17.16
CA ASP A 316 19.37 -16.20 -17.37
C ASP A 316 19.32 -14.95 -16.49
N PRO A 317 20.48 -14.36 -16.13
CA PRO A 317 20.53 -13.15 -15.33
C PRO A 317 19.98 -11.94 -16.10
N VAL A 318 19.25 -11.09 -15.39
CA VAL A 318 18.86 -9.77 -15.89
C VAL A 318 19.64 -8.73 -15.09
N ARG A 319 20.60 -8.06 -15.74
CA ARG A 319 21.43 -7.03 -15.14
C ARG A 319 20.99 -5.65 -15.60
N ARG A 320 20.90 -4.70 -14.66
CA ARG A 320 20.59 -3.30 -14.93
C ARG A 320 21.39 -2.39 -14.01
N THR A 321 21.82 -1.27 -14.55
CA THR A 321 22.34 -0.15 -13.75
C THR A 321 21.18 0.60 -13.09
N SER A 322 21.47 1.32 -12.01
CA SER A 322 20.47 2.20 -11.37
C SER A 322 19.92 3.23 -12.36
N ALA A 323 20.75 3.80 -13.21
CA ALA A 323 20.34 4.75 -14.25
C ALA A 323 19.34 4.12 -15.24
N GLU A 324 19.55 2.87 -15.68
CA GLU A 324 18.62 2.16 -16.55
C GLU A 324 17.28 1.88 -15.85
N ILE A 325 17.30 1.57 -14.56
CA ILE A 325 16.09 1.35 -13.78
C ILE A 325 15.28 2.64 -13.67
N VAL A 326 15.94 3.74 -13.31
CA VAL A 326 15.33 5.07 -13.23
C VAL A 326 14.78 5.49 -14.58
N ALA A 327 15.56 5.36 -15.66
CA ALA A 327 15.10 5.69 -17.01
C ALA A 327 13.91 4.82 -17.47
N ALA A 328 13.91 3.52 -17.15
CA ALA A 328 12.81 2.63 -17.48
C ALA A 328 11.55 2.92 -16.67
N THR A 329 11.71 3.29 -15.40
CA THR A 329 10.59 3.57 -14.49
C THR A 329 10.01 4.97 -14.71
N PHE A 330 10.85 5.97 -14.96
CA PHE A 330 10.48 7.39 -14.99
C PHE A 330 10.70 8.08 -16.35
N GLY A 331 11.34 7.40 -17.31
CA GLY A 331 11.72 7.98 -18.61
C GLY A 331 10.59 8.27 -19.58
N ARG A 332 9.33 8.01 -19.22
CA ARG A 332 8.14 8.34 -20.02
C ARG A 332 7.29 9.35 -19.26
N PRO A 333 6.97 10.53 -19.85
CA PRO A 333 5.93 11.39 -19.31
C PRO A 333 4.61 10.62 -19.33
N LEU A 334 4.01 10.41 -18.16
CA LEU A 334 2.69 9.83 -18.06
C LEU A 334 1.66 10.84 -18.60
N PRO A 335 0.78 10.45 -19.53
CA PRO A 335 -0.32 11.32 -19.92
C PRO A 335 -1.15 11.68 -18.70
N ALA A 336 -1.63 12.93 -18.65
CA ALA A 336 -2.32 13.49 -17.49
C ALA A 336 -3.49 12.62 -16.97
N ARG A 337 -4.16 11.87 -17.84
CA ARG A 337 -5.20 10.88 -17.53
C ARG A 337 -4.67 9.53 -17.03
N ALA A 338 -3.41 9.20 -17.25
CA ALA A 338 -2.79 7.97 -16.74
C ALA A 338 -2.27 8.13 -15.30
N ARG A 339 -2.36 9.32 -14.70
CA ARG A 339 -1.97 9.59 -13.32
C ARG A 339 -2.82 8.86 -12.27
N THR A 340 -3.99 8.34 -12.67
CA THR A 340 -4.86 7.51 -11.84
C THR A 340 -4.70 6.00 -12.10
N ALA A 341 -3.81 5.60 -13.01
CA ALA A 341 -3.88 4.26 -13.59
C ALA A 341 -2.52 3.72 -13.99
N GLN A 342 -1.65 3.39 -13.05
CA GLN A 342 -0.54 2.47 -13.34
C GLN A 342 -0.53 1.29 -12.41
N SER A 343 -0.75 0.23 -13.05
CA SER A 343 -0.80 -1.11 -12.59
C SER A 343 0.30 -1.93 -13.24
N SER A 344 1.06 -2.66 -12.46
CA SER A 344 1.87 -3.77 -12.93
C SER A 344 0.93 -4.85 -13.45
N SER A 345 1.03 -5.16 -14.73
CA SER A 345 0.28 -6.19 -15.45
C SER A 345 -1.25 -6.12 -15.35
N PRO A 346 -1.94 -5.42 -16.25
CA PRO A 346 -3.34 -5.68 -16.44
C PRO A 346 -3.44 -7.12 -17.00
N ALA A 347 -4.13 -7.99 -16.29
CA ALA A 347 -4.78 -9.08 -16.98
C ALA A 347 -5.56 -8.45 -18.15
N PRO A 348 -5.48 -9.00 -19.36
CA PRO A 348 -6.19 -8.42 -20.50
C PRO A 348 -7.65 -8.25 -20.10
N VAL A 349 -8.14 -6.99 -20.17
CA VAL A 349 -9.55 -6.69 -19.94
C VAL A 349 -10.32 -7.46 -21.01
N PRO A 350 -11.26 -8.34 -20.66
CA PRO A 350 -12.05 -9.04 -21.65
C PRO A 350 -12.74 -8.03 -22.58
N ALA A 351 -12.68 -8.25 -23.90
CA ALA A 351 -13.24 -7.32 -24.87
C ALA A 351 -14.72 -7.05 -24.55
N GLY A 352 -15.11 -5.77 -24.48
CA GLY A 352 -16.46 -5.34 -24.17
C GLY A 352 -16.84 -5.35 -22.69
N SER A 353 -15.94 -5.74 -21.77
CA SER A 353 -16.23 -5.76 -20.34
C SER A 353 -15.99 -4.41 -19.67
N THR A 354 -16.89 -4.04 -18.75
CA THR A 354 -16.76 -2.84 -17.91
C THR A 354 -16.25 -3.24 -16.52
N LEU A 355 -15.13 -2.65 -16.09
CA LEU A 355 -14.60 -2.82 -14.74
C LEU A 355 -15.60 -2.25 -13.73
N VAL A 356 -15.96 -3.03 -12.71
CA VAL A 356 -16.85 -2.62 -11.63
C VAL A 356 -16.09 -2.33 -10.36
N SER A 357 -15.17 -3.21 -9.95
CA SER A 357 -14.50 -3.14 -8.67
C SER A 357 -13.23 -4.00 -8.64
N ARG A 358 -12.40 -3.73 -7.63
CA ARG A 358 -11.17 -4.50 -7.36
C ARG A 358 -11.14 -4.95 -5.90
N PRO A 359 -11.81 -6.05 -5.59
CA PRO A 359 -11.87 -6.58 -4.24
C PRO A 359 -10.56 -7.30 -3.86
N ALA A 360 -9.45 -6.55 -3.85
CA ALA A 360 -8.16 -7.07 -3.40
C ALA A 360 -8.20 -7.40 -1.91
N LEU A 361 -7.43 -8.42 -1.49
CA LEU A 361 -7.25 -8.78 -0.10
C LEU A 361 -5.76 -8.99 0.18
N ALA A 362 -5.26 -8.42 1.27
CA ALA A 362 -3.87 -8.58 1.67
C ALA A 362 -3.73 -8.94 3.14
N LEU A 363 -2.87 -9.92 3.42
CA LEU A 363 -2.66 -10.52 4.73
C LEU A 363 -1.17 -10.77 4.97
N TYR A 364 -0.82 -10.86 6.24
CA TYR A 364 0.43 -11.44 6.71
C TYR A 364 0.14 -12.84 7.23
N LEU A 365 0.66 -13.87 6.55
CA LEU A 365 0.45 -15.27 6.90
C LEU A 365 1.63 -15.80 7.72
N PRO A 366 1.41 -16.52 8.82
CA PRO A 366 2.48 -17.31 9.46
C PRO A 366 3.15 -18.22 8.43
N ALA A 367 4.48 -18.33 8.42
CA ALA A 367 5.17 -19.20 7.47
C ALA A 367 4.75 -20.65 7.63
N SER A 368 4.52 -21.08 8.87
CA SER A 368 4.03 -22.44 9.19
C SER A 368 2.63 -22.74 8.61
N ALA A 369 1.78 -21.70 8.46
CA ALA A 369 0.41 -21.84 7.98
C ALA A 369 0.23 -21.54 6.48
N ALA A 370 1.22 -20.97 5.82
CA ALA A 370 1.08 -20.43 4.46
C ALA A 370 0.53 -21.46 3.47
N ARG A 371 1.05 -22.70 3.49
CA ARG A 371 0.53 -23.79 2.65
C ARG A 371 -0.93 -24.11 2.95
N ALA A 372 -1.27 -24.28 4.23
CA ALA A 372 -2.63 -24.64 4.66
C ALA A 372 -3.67 -23.59 4.28
N VAL A 373 -3.23 -22.32 4.18
CA VAL A 373 -4.08 -21.20 3.73
C VAL A 373 -4.18 -21.13 2.21
N ILE A 374 -3.06 -21.23 1.49
CA ILE A 374 -2.97 -20.97 0.04
C ILE A 374 -3.43 -22.19 -0.79
N ALA A 375 -3.03 -23.41 -0.44
CA ALA A 375 -3.29 -24.59 -1.26
C ALA A 375 -4.81 -24.84 -1.49
N PRO A 376 -5.71 -24.75 -0.49
CA PRO A 376 -7.14 -24.92 -0.71
C PRO A 376 -7.75 -23.83 -1.61
N LEU A 377 -7.23 -22.59 -1.55
CA LEU A 377 -7.65 -21.49 -2.44
C LEU A 377 -7.33 -21.85 -3.90
N LEU A 378 -6.10 -22.30 -4.16
CA LEU A 378 -5.66 -22.65 -5.51
C LEU A 378 -6.39 -23.88 -6.06
N ALA A 379 -6.77 -24.81 -5.19
CA ALA A 379 -7.50 -26.04 -5.56
C ALA A 379 -9.00 -25.79 -5.87
N SER A 380 -9.58 -24.70 -5.37
CA SER A 380 -10.99 -24.35 -5.56
C SER A 380 -11.17 -23.42 -6.76
N PRO A 381 -11.75 -23.84 -7.89
CA PRO A 381 -12.06 -22.97 -9.01
C PRO A 381 -12.96 -21.80 -8.63
N ARG A 382 -13.94 -22.04 -7.74
CA ARG A 382 -14.87 -21.01 -7.24
C ARG A 382 -14.15 -19.96 -6.40
N ASP A 383 -13.35 -20.39 -5.42
CA ASP A 383 -12.71 -19.46 -4.48
C ASP A 383 -11.54 -18.71 -5.15
N SER A 384 -10.92 -19.27 -6.16
CA SER A 384 -9.86 -18.62 -6.94
C SER A 384 -10.36 -17.83 -8.16
N ALA A 385 -11.67 -17.82 -8.42
CA ALA A 385 -12.25 -17.09 -9.54
C ALA A 385 -12.01 -15.56 -9.38
N GLY A 386 -11.70 -14.89 -10.48
CA GLY A 386 -11.38 -13.46 -10.49
C GLY A 386 -9.99 -13.11 -9.97
N ILE A 387 -9.20 -14.06 -9.43
CA ILE A 387 -7.81 -13.82 -9.06
C ILE A 387 -6.96 -13.67 -10.32
N THR A 388 -6.31 -12.52 -10.44
CA THR A 388 -5.34 -12.26 -11.51
C THR A 388 -3.93 -12.65 -11.10
N THR A 389 -3.56 -12.39 -9.86
CA THR A 389 -2.24 -12.69 -9.28
C THR A 389 -2.36 -12.78 -7.77
N ILE A 390 -1.53 -13.62 -7.16
CA ILE A 390 -1.24 -13.59 -5.73
C ILE A 390 0.24 -13.29 -5.59
N GLU A 391 0.57 -12.15 -4.99
CA GLU A 391 1.94 -11.85 -4.56
C GLU A 391 2.13 -12.44 -3.16
N CYS A 392 3.14 -13.28 -2.96
CA CYS A 392 3.33 -14.01 -1.71
C CYS A 392 4.81 -14.01 -1.36
N VAL A 393 5.28 -13.01 -0.60
CA VAL A 393 6.71 -12.73 -0.37
C VAL A 393 7.08 -13.05 1.07
N ALA A 394 8.12 -13.87 1.26
CA ALA A 394 8.67 -14.19 2.59
C ALA A 394 9.31 -12.94 3.22
N GLN A 395 9.07 -12.74 4.53
CA GLN A 395 9.57 -11.62 5.32
C GLN A 395 10.19 -12.12 6.63
N ASN A 396 11.20 -11.42 7.15
CA ASN A 396 11.78 -11.65 8.47
C ASN A 396 11.19 -10.66 9.48
N THR A 397 10.39 -11.11 10.42
CA THR A 397 9.64 -10.25 11.35
C THR A 397 10.54 -9.39 12.23
N GLN A 398 11.75 -9.84 12.53
CA GLN A 398 12.74 -9.09 13.33
C GLN A 398 13.20 -7.77 12.68
N ARG A 399 12.95 -7.57 11.39
CA ARG A 399 13.29 -6.34 10.67
C ARG A 399 12.23 -5.25 10.83
N PHE A 400 11.02 -5.62 11.27
CA PHE A 400 9.88 -4.70 11.43
C PHE A 400 9.78 -4.25 12.90
N ARG A 401 9.80 -2.93 13.14
CA ARG A 401 9.94 -2.39 14.50
C ARG A 401 8.68 -1.68 15.03
N ARG A 402 7.74 -1.28 14.15
CA ARG A 402 6.61 -0.41 14.55
C ARG A 402 5.47 -1.17 15.18
N GLN A 403 4.98 -0.68 16.33
CA GLN A 403 3.99 -1.36 17.17
C GLN A 403 2.64 -1.58 16.47
N LEU A 404 2.20 -0.63 15.64
CA LEU A 404 0.94 -0.72 14.90
C LEU A 404 1.07 -1.54 13.60
N PHE A 405 2.28 -1.84 13.16
CA PHE A 405 2.54 -2.74 12.05
C PHE A 405 2.48 -4.20 12.54
N ARG A 406 1.25 -4.76 12.59
CA ARG A 406 1.01 -6.06 13.23
C ARG A 406 1.33 -7.23 12.32
N LEU A 407 2.20 -8.09 12.78
CA LEU A 407 2.60 -9.32 12.10
C LEU A 407 2.22 -10.56 12.94
N PRO A 408 2.09 -11.77 12.35
CA PRO A 408 2.05 -13.02 13.08
C PRO A 408 3.28 -13.19 13.98
N ASN A 409 3.12 -13.93 15.08
CA ASN A 409 4.19 -14.17 16.04
C ASN A 409 5.07 -15.36 15.60
N GLU A 410 5.74 -15.20 14.47
CA GLU A 410 6.73 -16.13 13.93
C GLU A 410 7.95 -15.34 13.43
N GLU A 411 9.10 -16.00 13.38
CA GLU A 411 10.34 -15.40 12.87
C GLU A 411 10.22 -15.04 11.38
N GLN A 412 9.56 -15.90 10.62
CA GLN A 412 9.27 -15.69 9.20
C GLN A 412 7.77 -15.74 8.94
N ILE A 413 7.33 -14.87 8.04
CA ILE A 413 5.95 -14.79 7.59
C ILE A 413 5.93 -14.59 6.07
N PHE A 414 4.74 -14.69 5.46
CA PHE A 414 4.52 -14.26 4.09
C PHE A 414 3.59 -13.07 4.05
N THR A 415 3.99 -12.01 3.35
CA THR A 415 3.03 -11.00 2.87
C THR A 415 2.29 -11.59 1.68
N CYS A 416 0.98 -11.74 1.78
CA CYS A 416 0.16 -12.35 0.75
C CYS A 416 -0.87 -11.34 0.25
N TRP A 417 -0.74 -10.91 -1.01
CA TRP A 417 -1.62 -9.97 -1.68
C TRP A 417 -2.37 -10.68 -2.79
N MET A 418 -3.66 -10.82 -2.61
CA MET A 418 -4.55 -11.44 -3.58
C MET A 418 -5.26 -10.37 -4.39
N LEU A 419 -4.92 -10.28 -5.66
CA LEU A 419 -5.47 -9.30 -6.58
C LEU A 419 -6.65 -9.91 -7.34
N ARG A 420 -7.81 -9.29 -7.20
CA ARG A 420 -9.04 -9.67 -7.90
C ARG A 420 -9.57 -8.51 -8.72
N THR A 421 -10.32 -8.85 -9.75
CA THR A 421 -11.00 -7.88 -10.60
C THR A 421 -12.42 -8.37 -10.89
N ALA A 422 -13.40 -7.51 -10.63
CA ALA A 422 -14.80 -7.77 -10.94
C ALA A 422 -15.23 -6.93 -12.15
N TYR A 423 -15.82 -7.59 -13.14
CA TYR A 423 -16.38 -6.97 -14.32
C TYR A 423 -17.91 -7.10 -14.32
N ARG A 424 -18.60 -6.18 -15.00
CA ARG A 424 -20.08 -6.20 -15.07
C ARG A 424 -20.60 -7.40 -15.82
N ASP A 425 -20.01 -7.68 -16.97
CA ASP A 425 -20.57 -8.56 -17.98
C ASP A 425 -19.74 -9.83 -18.21
N SER A 426 -18.75 -10.10 -17.35
CA SER A 426 -17.89 -11.26 -17.49
C SER A 426 -17.24 -11.70 -16.19
N GLY A 427 -17.08 -13.02 -16.04
CA GLY A 427 -16.44 -13.62 -14.87
C GLY A 427 -17.32 -13.59 -13.61
N PRO A 428 -16.75 -13.90 -12.44
CA PRO A 428 -17.47 -13.89 -11.17
C PRO A 428 -17.85 -12.47 -10.76
N GLY A 429 -19.07 -12.30 -10.27
CA GLY A 429 -19.58 -11.03 -9.76
C GLY A 429 -18.85 -10.54 -8.51
N LEU A 430 -19.01 -9.24 -8.19
CA LEU A 430 -18.39 -8.65 -7.02
C LEU A 430 -18.77 -9.38 -5.73
N ALA A 431 -20.05 -9.72 -5.56
CA ALA A 431 -20.55 -10.39 -4.36
C ALA A 431 -19.90 -11.77 -4.15
N GLU A 432 -19.75 -12.56 -5.21
CA GLU A 432 -19.09 -13.87 -5.14
C GLU A 432 -17.60 -13.74 -4.77
N GLN A 433 -16.92 -12.74 -5.32
CA GLN A 433 -15.52 -12.50 -5.00
C GLN A 433 -15.33 -12.01 -3.57
N LEU A 434 -16.24 -11.19 -3.04
CA LEU A 434 -16.21 -10.76 -1.64
C LEU A 434 -16.51 -11.93 -0.68
N GLU A 435 -17.43 -12.83 -1.03
CA GLU A 435 -17.69 -14.06 -0.27
C GLU A 435 -16.44 -14.96 -0.23
N ALA A 436 -15.79 -15.16 -1.38
CA ALA A 436 -14.55 -15.94 -1.46
C ALA A 436 -13.42 -15.31 -0.63
N ASN A 437 -13.30 -13.97 -0.66
CA ASN A 437 -12.37 -13.23 0.19
C ASN A 437 -12.66 -13.42 1.67
N ALA A 438 -13.93 -13.37 2.08
CA ALA A 438 -14.34 -13.55 3.47
C ALA A 438 -13.95 -14.95 3.98
N LYS A 439 -14.23 -16.00 3.21
CA LYS A 439 -13.85 -17.40 3.55
C LYS A 439 -12.33 -17.58 3.66
N PHE A 440 -11.60 -16.99 2.72
CA PHE A 440 -10.13 -17.04 2.75
C PHE A 440 -9.59 -16.32 3.98
N LEU A 441 -10.10 -15.10 4.27
CA LEU A 441 -9.74 -14.31 5.42
C LEU A 441 -10.02 -15.05 6.74
N GLU A 442 -11.21 -15.62 6.91
CA GLU A 442 -11.61 -16.36 8.10
C GLU A 442 -10.64 -17.52 8.36
N ARG A 443 -10.36 -18.34 7.33
CA ARG A 443 -9.38 -19.44 7.43
C ARG A 443 -8.00 -18.95 7.81
N ALA A 444 -7.53 -17.87 7.19
CA ALA A 444 -6.22 -17.32 7.45
C ALA A 444 -6.11 -16.78 8.89
N LEU A 445 -7.13 -16.04 9.36
CA LEU A 445 -7.16 -15.51 10.73
C LEU A 445 -7.20 -16.60 11.78
N ALA A 446 -7.96 -17.69 11.54
CA ALA A 446 -8.00 -18.85 12.42
C ALA A 446 -6.63 -19.56 12.55
N LEU A 447 -5.77 -19.42 11.56
CA LEU A 447 -4.39 -19.93 11.54
C LEU A 447 -3.35 -18.86 11.93
N GLY A 448 -3.76 -17.76 12.58
CA GLY A 448 -2.86 -16.76 13.14
C GLY A 448 -2.43 -15.63 12.19
N ALA A 449 -3.02 -15.53 11.01
CA ALA A 449 -2.73 -14.43 10.10
C ALA A 449 -3.08 -13.06 10.70
N LYS A 450 -2.47 -12.00 10.14
CA LYS A 450 -2.82 -10.60 10.42
C LYS A 450 -3.25 -9.90 9.13
N ARG A 451 -4.14 -8.92 9.27
CA ARG A 451 -4.61 -8.11 8.14
C ARG A 451 -3.54 -7.11 7.70
N TYR A 452 -3.43 -6.86 6.41
CA TYR A 452 -2.79 -5.65 5.91
C TYR A 452 -3.85 -4.55 5.79
N PRO A 453 -3.79 -3.47 6.59
CA PRO A 453 -4.92 -2.58 6.82
C PRO A 453 -5.65 -2.04 5.58
N PRO A 454 -4.97 -1.53 4.52
CA PRO A 454 -5.68 -0.94 3.38
C PRO A 454 -6.44 -1.95 2.52
N PHE A 455 -6.11 -3.25 2.67
CA PHE A 455 -6.70 -4.37 1.93
C PHE A 455 -7.16 -5.50 2.84
N GLY A 456 -7.37 -5.23 4.11
CA GLY A 456 -7.67 -6.23 5.14
C GLY A 456 -9.14 -6.71 5.19
N GLY A 457 -9.96 -6.34 4.21
CA GLY A 457 -11.41 -6.61 4.19
C GLY A 457 -12.20 -5.55 4.98
N VAL A 458 -13.52 -5.71 4.99
CA VAL A 458 -14.39 -4.91 5.86
C VAL A 458 -14.09 -5.25 7.31
N THR A 459 -14.03 -4.25 8.17
CA THR A 459 -13.63 -4.39 9.57
C THR A 459 -14.58 -3.72 10.52
N THR A 460 -14.69 -4.30 11.73
CA THR A 460 -15.37 -3.74 12.89
C THR A 460 -14.36 -3.34 13.97
N PRO A 461 -14.72 -2.55 14.98
CA PRO A 461 -13.85 -2.29 16.13
C PRO A 461 -13.38 -3.57 16.85
N ALA A 462 -14.20 -4.61 16.89
CA ALA A 462 -13.82 -5.92 17.45
C ALA A 462 -12.72 -6.61 16.62
N ASP A 463 -12.81 -6.55 15.28
CA ASP A 463 -11.75 -7.06 14.38
C ASP A 463 -10.43 -6.34 14.61
N TRP A 464 -10.46 -5.01 14.78
CA TRP A 464 -9.26 -4.23 15.05
C TRP A 464 -8.67 -4.52 16.43
N ARG A 465 -9.51 -4.70 17.45
CA ARG A 465 -9.04 -5.12 18.78
C ARG A 465 -8.34 -6.49 18.71
N ALA A 466 -8.90 -7.46 17.98
CA ALA A 466 -8.26 -8.76 17.74
C ALA A 466 -6.97 -8.64 16.91
N HIS A 467 -6.94 -7.73 15.92
CA HIS A 467 -5.76 -7.49 15.08
C HIS A 467 -4.61 -6.91 15.87
N TYR A 468 -4.83 -5.84 16.65
CA TYR A 468 -3.79 -5.17 17.45
C TYR A 468 -3.43 -5.94 18.72
N GLY A 469 -4.39 -6.70 19.29
CA GLY A 469 -4.31 -7.26 20.61
C GLY A 469 -4.62 -6.20 21.70
N GLU A 470 -5.14 -6.65 22.84
CA GLU A 470 -5.74 -5.79 23.86
C GLU A 470 -4.82 -4.64 24.34
N ASN A 471 -3.54 -4.96 24.59
CA ASN A 471 -2.60 -3.97 25.14
C ASN A 471 -2.31 -2.83 24.14
N ILE A 472 -2.04 -3.17 22.88
CA ILE A 472 -1.72 -2.16 21.85
C ILE A 472 -2.99 -1.39 21.48
N TYR A 473 -4.14 -2.07 21.36
CA TYR A 473 -5.41 -1.43 21.08
C TYR A 473 -5.78 -0.38 22.14
N ARG A 474 -5.62 -0.70 23.44
CA ARG A 474 -5.88 0.25 24.53
C ARG A 474 -4.94 1.46 24.48
N ARG A 475 -3.65 1.25 24.23
CA ARG A 475 -2.68 2.35 24.05
C ARG A 475 -3.04 3.23 22.88
N PHE A 476 -3.38 2.62 21.74
CA PHE A 476 -3.80 3.33 20.53
C PHE A 476 -5.08 4.13 20.76
N ALA A 477 -6.08 3.55 21.44
CA ALA A 477 -7.32 4.24 21.79
C ALA A 477 -7.06 5.40 22.79
N ALA A 478 -6.10 5.27 23.70
CA ALA A 478 -5.72 6.36 24.59
C ALA A 478 -5.06 7.51 23.82
N ALA A 479 -4.16 7.21 22.89
CA ALA A 479 -3.56 8.20 22.01
C ALA A 479 -4.60 8.88 21.11
N LYS A 480 -5.55 8.11 20.53
CA LYS A 480 -6.68 8.67 19.79
C LYS A 480 -7.40 9.74 20.60
N ARG A 481 -7.80 9.44 21.83
CA ARG A 481 -8.47 10.42 22.72
C ARG A 481 -7.61 11.63 23.07
N LYS A 482 -6.31 11.46 23.17
CA LYS A 482 -5.36 12.54 23.50
C LYS A 482 -5.15 13.50 22.31
N TYR A 483 -5.01 12.99 21.11
CA TYR A 483 -4.64 13.76 19.91
C TYR A 483 -5.82 14.07 19.00
N ASP A 484 -6.96 13.43 19.21
CA ASP A 484 -8.24 13.67 18.50
C ASP A 484 -9.41 13.42 19.46
N GLU A 485 -9.54 14.30 20.45
CA GLU A 485 -10.52 14.20 21.54
C GLU A 485 -11.97 14.02 21.04
N ARG A 486 -12.30 14.68 19.94
CA ARG A 486 -13.64 14.62 19.34
C ARG A 486 -13.82 13.49 18.33
N SER A 487 -12.82 12.65 18.15
CA SER A 487 -12.83 11.50 17.25
C SER A 487 -13.25 11.84 15.81
N ILE A 488 -12.82 12.98 15.30
CA ILE A 488 -13.18 13.44 13.96
C ILE A 488 -12.33 12.82 12.85
N LEU A 489 -11.11 12.35 13.14
CA LEU A 489 -10.15 11.92 12.13
C LEU A 489 -10.36 10.47 11.69
N SER A 490 -10.24 10.26 10.37
CA SER A 490 -10.16 8.94 9.71
C SER A 490 -11.29 7.96 10.08
N PRO A 491 -12.57 8.37 9.97
CA PRO A 491 -13.73 7.52 10.34
C PRO A 491 -13.86 6.30 9.44
N GLY A 492 -13.32 6.38 8.21
CA GLY A 492 -13.44 5.32 7.21
C GLY A 492 -12.78 4.00 7.59
N ALA A 493 -11.74 4.04 8.43
CA ALA A 493 -11.05 2.86 8.90
C ALA A 493 -11.83 2.08 9.98
N ASN A 494 -12.81 2.72 10.65
CA ASN A 494 -13.67 2.10 11.66
C ASN A 494 -12.92 1.36 12.79
N ILE A 495 -11.79 1.95 13.26
CA ILE A 495 -10.96 1.30 14.28
C ILE A 495 -11.58 1.39 15.66
N PHE A 496 -12.18 2.53 16.00
CA PHE A 496 -12.69 2.81 17.33
C PHE A 496 -14.22 2.96 17.38
N GLY A 497 -14.89 2.82 16.26
CA GLY A 497 -16.36 3.00 16.15
C GLY A 497 -16.76 4.38 15.68
#